data_286c88c8686271c4736c2fe9fd932056
#
_entry.id   286c88c8686271c4736c2fe9fd932056
#
_cell.length_a   1.000
_cell.length_b   1.000
_cell.length_c   1.000
_cell.angle_alpha   90.00
_cell.angle_beta   90.00
_cell.angle_gamma   90.00
#
_symmetry.space_group_name_H-M   'P 1'
#
loop_
_entity.id
_entity.type
_entity.pdbx_description
1 polymer ?
#
loop_
_entity_poly.entity_id
_entity_poly.type
_entity_poly.pdbx_seq_one_letter_code
_entity_poly.pdbx_strand_id
1 'polypeptide(L)'
;IADIASPKELTDEDVLWISGPDYLKCLDNYDVVFKSPGIVLERPIEEYKCRILSQTQVFVECFREQIIGITGTKGKSTVTTLVYHLLKESGMDALLVGNIGIPAFDHIEEITPNTKIVFELSCHQLEYMSVSPHIGVLLNLHEEHLDHYGTMEKYVAAKYHIFSNQKPDDIFICSTQCLPPRGICPSHIMEASFREESEEDFDSGMRKGQGIQVICGEDRAAVNF
;
A
#
# COMPACT_ATOMS: atom_id res chain seq x y z
N ILE A 1 10.04 -23.91 7.26
CA ILE A 1 8.76 -23.16 7.35
C ILE A 1 8.23 -23.26 8.77
N ALA A 2 7.78 -22.14 9.32
CA ALA A 2 7.17 -22.09 10.65
C ALA A 2 5.69 -21.69 10.52
N ASP A 3 4.79 -22.49 11.09
CA ASP A 3 3.34 -22.28 11.04
C ASP A 3 2.66 -22.87 12.29
N ILE A 4 1.49 -22.33 12.66
CA ILE A 4 0.69 -22.89 13.75
C ILE A 4 0.18 -24.31 13.44
N ALA A 5 -0.09 -24.58 12.16
CA ALA A 5 -0.56 -25.88 11.67
C ALA A 5 0.57 -26.69 11.05
N SER A 6 0.52 -28.01 11.24
CA SER A 6 1.38 -28.93 10.49
C SER A 6 0.85 -29.09 9.07
N PRO A 7 1.74 -29.22 8.05
CA PRO A 7 1.31 -29.49 6.69
C PRO A 7 0.65 -30.86 6.61
N LYS A 8 -0.34 -30.99 5.72
CA LYS A 8 -1.03 -32.27 5.49
C LYS A 8 -0.16 -33.28 4.74
N GLU A 9 0.70 -32.75 3.85
CA GLU A 9 1.66 -33.54 3.08
C GLU A 9 2.99 -32.76 3.01
N LEU A 10 4.11 -33.43 3.32
CA LEU A 10 5.45 -32.91 3.09
C LEU A 10 5.87 -33.36 1.70
N THR A 11 6.04 -32.42 0.78
CA THR A 11 6.40 -32.70 -0.60
C THR A 11 7.89 -32.51 -0.90
N ASP A 12 8.64 -31.96 0.08
CA ASP A 12 10.06 -31.63 -0.09
C ASP A 12 10.84 -32.04 1.17
N GLU A 13 11.79 -32.97 1.00
CA GLU A 13 12.63 -33.49 2.09
C GLU A 13 13.61 -32.44 2.63
N ASP A 14 13.89 -31.38 1.87
CA ASP A 14 14.82 -30.31 2.26
C ASP A 14 14.14 -29.21 3.10
N VAL A 15 12.82 -29.30 3.32
CA VAL A 15 12.06 -28.31 4.08
C VAL A 15 11.87 -28.75 5.53
N LEU A 16 12.49 -28.03 6.47
CA LEU A 16 12.22 -28.16 7.90
C LEU A 16 10.90 -27.46 8.24
N TRP A 17 9.96 -28.22 8.82
CA TRP A 17 8.72 -27.68 9.38
C TRP A 17 8.81 -27.53 10.88
N ILE A 18 8.43 -26.35 11.38
CA ILE A 18 8.27 -26.06 12.81
C ILE A 18 6.83 -25.66 13.02
N SER A 19 6.08 -26.46 13.75
CA SER A 19 4.64 -26.24 13.95
C SER A 19 4.23 -26.25 15.41
N GLY A 20 3.02 -25.73 15.66
CA GLY A 20 2.43 -25.62 16.99
C GLY A 20 2.40 -24.21 17.54
N PRO A 21 1.87 -24.00 18.77
CA PRO A 21 1.60 -22.66 19.30
C PRO A 21 2.86 -21.79 19.50
N ASP A 22 4.01 -22.40 19.59
CA ASP A 22 5.30 -21.74 19.84
C ASP A 22 6.15 -21.52 18.59
N TYR A 23 5.56 -21.67 17.37
CA TYR A 23 6.27 -21.63 16.10
C TYR A 23 7.04 -20.30 15.86
N LEU A 24 6.61 -19.19 16.45
CA LEU A 24 7.31 -17.89 16.33
C LEU A 24 8.58 -17.80 17.22
N LYS A 25 8.76 -18.70 18.18
CA LYS A 25 9.95 -18.67 19.05
C LYS A 25 11.24 -19.06 18.35
N CYS A 26 11.13 -19.73 17.17
CA CYS A 26 12.31 -20.14 16.42
C CYS A 26 12.90 -19.02 15.55
N LEU A 27 12.26 -17.86 15.40
CA LEU A 27 12.65 -16.84 14.43
C LEU A 27 14.09 -16.36 14.59
N ASP A 28 14.56 -16.19 15.84
CA ASP A 28 15.93 -15.75 16.14
C ASP A 28 17.04 -16.78 15.82
N ASN A 29 16.66 -17.97 15.38
CA ASN A 29 17.62 -18.99 14.93
C ASN A 29 17.97 -18.83 13.44
N TYR A 30 17.40 -17.85 12.74
CA TYR A 30 17.60 -17.60 11.31
C TYR A 30 18.11 -16.18 11.08
N ASP A 31 18.80 -15.96 9.97
CA ASP A 31 19.28 -14.62 9.57
C ASP A 31 18.17 -13.79 8.95
N VAL A 32 17.30 -14.44 8.15
CA VAL A 32 16.20 -13.80 7.42
C VAL A 32 14.93 -14.62 7.59
N VAL A 33 13.84 -13.93 7.88
CA VAL A 33 12.50 -14.52 8.01
C VAL A 33 11.53 -13.80 7.07
N PHE A 34 10.84 -14.56 6.22
CA PHE A 34 9.72 -14.03 5.43
C PHE A 34 8.41 -14.25 6.18
N LYS A 35 7.82 -13.14 6.59
CA LYS A 35 6.55 -13.09 7.32
C LYS A 35 5.37 -12.98 6.34
N SER A 36 4.38 -13.85 6.48
CA SER A 36 3.11 -13.69 5.76
C SER A 36 2.31 -12.51 6.31
N PRO A 37 1.53 -11.80 5.47
CA PRO A 37 0.58 -10.78 5.95
C PRO A 37 -0.37 -11.37 7.01
N GLY A 38 -0.72 -10.56 8.02
CA GLY A 38 -1.63 -10.97 9.09
C GLY A 38 -1.01 -11.74 10.25
N ILE A 39 0.24 -12.21 10.15
CA ILE A 39 0.95 -12.76 11.31
C ILE A 39 1.29 -11.63 12.29
N VAL A 40 0.82 -11.74 13.51
CA VAL A 40 1.16 -10.82 14.60
C VAL A 40 2.43 -11.31 15.28
N LEU A 41 3.43 -10.44 15.36
CA LEU A 41 4.68 -10.73 16.07
C LEU A 41 4.45 -10.65 17.58
N GLU A 42 5.11 -11.51 18.36
CA GLU A 42 4.97 -11.57 19.82
C GLU A 42 5.66 -10.41 20.55
N ARG A 43 6.57 -9.71 19.88
CA ARG A 43 7.34 -8.57 20.40
C ARG A 43 7.63 -7.57 19.28
N PRO A 44 8.08 -6.33 19.61
CA PRO A 44 8.50 -5.34 18.62
C PRO A 44 9.51 -5.91 17.64
N ILE A 45 9.40 -5.49 16.36
CA ILE A 45 10.23 -6.05 15.28
C ILE A 45 11.73 -5.81 15.51
N GLU A 46 12.07 -4.72 16.18
CA GLU A 46 13.44 -4.32 16.51
C GLU A 46 14.11 -5.22 17.55
N GLU A 47 13.32 -6.01 18.30
CA GLU A 47 13.81 -6.95 19.31
C GLU A 47 14.19 -8.32 18.74
N TYR A 48 13.86 -8.58 17.46
CA TYR A 48 14.27 -9.81 16.78
C TYR A 48 15.71 -9.68 16.28
N LYS A 49 16.47 -10.78 16.37
CA LYS A 49 17.85 -10.85 15.85
C LYS A 49 17.89 -11.07 14.33
N CYS A 50 16.84 -11.66 13.79
CA CYS A 50 16.69 -11.89 12.37
C CYS A 50 16.16 -10.66 11.63
N ARG A 51 16.48 -10.55 10.35
CA ARG A 51 15.82 -9.59 9.45
C ARG A 51 14.46 -10.12 9.06
N ILE A 52 13.40 -9.46 9.49
CA ILE A 52 12.01 -9.84 9.13
C ILE A 52 11.58 -9.04 7.92
N LEU A 53 11.16 -9.75 6.88
CA LEU A 53 10.71 -9.22 5.59
C LEU A 53 9.32 -9.77 5.25
N SER A 54 8.65 -9.12 4.31
CA SER A 54 7.50 -9.69 3.61
C SER A 54 7.80 -9.77 2.11
N GLN A 55 7.11 -10.64 1.40
CA GLN A 55 7.19 -10.65 -0.08
C GLN A 55 6.82 -9.28 -0.66
N THR A 56 5.78 -8.62 -0.09
CA THR A 56 5.39 -7.27 -0.50
C THR A 56 6.52 -6.28 -0.35
N GLN A 57 7.23 -6.27 0.78
CA GLN A 57 8.37 -5.38 0.98
C GLN A 57 9.47 -5.60 -0.05
N VAL A 58 9.87 -6.85 -0.27
CA VAL A 58 10.92 -7.17 -1.26
C VAL A 58 10.51 -6.75 -2.66
N PHE A 59 9.26 -6.97 -3.04
CA PHE A 59 8.75 -6.51 -4.34
C PHE A 59 8.81 -4.99 -4.47
N VAL A 60 8.37 -4.26 -3.43
CA VAL A 60 8.44 -2.79 -3.41
C VAL A 60 9.90 -2.31 -3.44
N GLU A 61 10.82 -2.94 -2.72
CA GLU A 61 12.26 -2.62 -2.78
C GLU A 61 12.82 -2.76 -4.21
N CYS A 62 12.42 -3.80 -4.94
CA CYS A 62 12.90 -4.05 -6.31
C CYS A 62 12.33 -3.07 -7.35
N PHE A 63 11.06 -2.69 -7.23
CA PHE A 63 10.33 -1.98 -8.29
C PHE A 63 9.79 -0.61 -7.84
N ARG A 64 10.30 -0.07 -6.76
CA ARG A 64 9.79 1.11 -6.06
C ARG A 64 9.40 2.27 -6.98
N GLU A 65 10.28 2.63 -7.91
CA GLU A 65 10.13 3.79 -8.82
C GLU A 65 9.02 3.59 -9.88
N GLN A 66 8.55 2.38 -10.05
CA GLN A 66 7.49 2.01 -10.99
C GLN A 66 6.13 1.84 -10.33
N ILE A 67 6.11 1.77 -8.97
CA ILE A 67 4.92 1.40 -8.21
C ILE A 67 4.05 2.63 -7.91
N ILE A 68 2.76 2.48 -8.22
CA ILE A 68 1.64 3.28 -7.72
C ILE A 68 0.93 2.41 -6.68
N GLY A 69 1.26 2.60 -5.40
CA GLY A 69 0.69 1.84 -4.29
C GLY A 69 -0.62 2.47 -3.81
N ILE A 70 -1.70 1.69 -3.73
CA ILE A 70 -3.02 2.19 -3.36
C ILE A 70 -3.52 1.44 -2.13
N THR A 71 -3.83 2.20 -1.08
CA THR A 71 -4.41 1.70 0.16
C THR A 71 -5.61 2.54 0.61
N GLY A 72 -6.29 2.06 1.63
CA GLY A 72 -7.46 2.70 2.24
C GLY A 72 -8.28 1.67 2.98
N THR A 73 -9.31 2.10 3.69
CA THR A 73 -10.26 1.18 4.31
C THR A 73 -11.18 0.60 3.23
N LYS A 74 -11.81 1.44 2.43
CA LYS A 74 -12.75 1.06 1.36
C LYS A 74 -12.29 1.57 -0.01
N GLY A 75 -12.75 0.93 -1.07
CA GLY A 75 -12.55 1.39 -2.45
C GLY A 75 -11.19 1.05 -3.07
N LYS A 76 -10.29 0.38 -2.36
CA LYS A 76 -8.97 -0.01 -2.88
C LYS A 76 -9.06 -0.69 -4.24
N SER A 77 -9.75 -1.82 -4.33
CA SER A 77 -9.87 -2.62 -5.56
C SER A 77 -10.47 -1.83 -6.72
N THR A 78 -11.50 -1.05 -6.44
CA THR A 78 -12.16 -0.21 -7.47
C THR A 78 -11.19 0.82 -8.04
N VAL A 79 -10.50 1.58 -7.16
CA VAL A 79 -9.56 2.62 -7.59
C VAL A 79 -8.34 2.02 -8.27
N THR A 80 -7.79 0.92 -7.73
CA THR A 80 -6.64 0.23 -8.31
C THR A 80 -6.95 -0.27 -9.74
N THR A 81 -8.11 -0.91 -9.91
CA THR A 81 -8.56 -1.37 -11.23
C THR A 81 -8.81 -0.20 -12.19
N LEU A 82 -9.42 0.88 -11.71
CA LEU A 82 -9.66 2.07 -12.53
C LEU A 82 -8.35 2.71 -13.00
N VAL A 83 -7.39 2.91 -12.10
CA VAL A 83 -6.07 3.48 -12.45
C VAL A 83 -5.35 2.60 -13.46
N TYR A 84 -5.37 1.27 -13.28
CA TYR A 84 -4.81 0.33 -14.23
C TYR A 84 -5.43 0.49 -15.63
N HIS A 85 -6.75 0.52 -15.73
CA HIS A 85 -7.42 0.68 -17.02
C HIS A 85 -7.13 2.03 -17.66
N LEU A 86 -7.10 3.13 -16.89
CA LEU A 86 -6.74 4.45 -17.41
C LEU A 86 -5.32 4.49 -18.01
N LEU A 87 -4.36 3.85 -17.35
CA LEU A 87 -2.99 3.75 -17.85
C LEU A 87 -2.95 2.93 -19.15
N LYS A 88 -3.63 1.78 -19.19
CA LYS A 88 -3.71 0.93 -20.41
C LYS A 88 -4.36 1.65 -21.57
N GLU A 89 -5.49 2.31 -21.37
CA GLU A 89 -6.18 3.09 -22.41
C GLU A 89 -5.35 4.30 -22.89
N SER A 90 -4.48 4.83 -22.03
CA SER A 90 -3.51 5.87 -22.41
C SER A 90 -2.30 5.32 -23.18
N GLY A 91 -2.27 4.03 -23.49
CA GLY A 91 -1.17 3.37 -24.21
C GLY A 91 0.08 3.10 -23.37
N MET A 92 0.00 3.23 -22.04
CA MET A 92 1.10 2.91 -21.15
C MET A 92 1.19 1.41 -20.90
N ASP A 93 2.41 0.90 -20.76
CA ASP A 93 2.64 -0.43 -20.22
C ASP A 93 2.31 -0.43 -18.73
N ALA A 94 1.29 -1.18 -18.33
CA ALA A 94 0.79 -1.22 -16.96
C ALA A 94 0.49 -2.64 -16.51
N LEU A 95 0.76 -2.92 -15.24
CA LEU A 95 0.53 -4.18 -14.56
C LEU A 95 -0.30 -3.96 -13.30
N LEU A 96 -1.28 -4.82 -13.06
CA LEU A 96 -2.14 -4.79 -11.87
C LEU A 96 -1.78 -5.95 -10.95
N VAL A 97 -1.36 -5.66 -9.72
CA VAL A 97 -0.92 -6.66 -8.75
C VAL A 97 -1.42 -6.36 -7.33
N GLY A 98 -1.23 -7.32 -6.43
CA GLY A 98 -1.43 -7.16 -4.99
C GLY A 98 -2.61 -7.95 -4.44
N ASN A 99 -3.39 -7.34 -3.56
CA ASN A 99 -4.50 -7.99 -2.86
C ASN A 99 -5.68 -8.37 -3.79
N ILE A 100 -5.62 -7.98 -5.06
CA ILE A 100 -6.55 -8.33 -6.12
C ILE A 100 -5.92 -9.42 -6.99
N GLY A 101 -6.25 -10.68 -6.74
CA GLY A 101 -6.09 -11.77 -7.68
C GLY A 101 -4.70 -12.39 -7.72
N ILE A 102 -3.72 -11.83 -8.42
CA ILE A 102 -2.47 -12.52 -8.70
C ILE A 102 -1.34 -11.98 -7.80
N PRO A 103 -0.56 -12.89 -7.16
CA PRO A 103 0.62 -12.49 -6.39
C PRO A 103 1.61 -11.69 -7.22
N ALA A 104 2.18 -10.63 -6.65
CA ALA A 104 3.03 -9.69 -7.40
C ALA A 104 4.24 -10.38 -8.07
N PHE A 105 4.81 -11.40 -7.43
CA PHE A 105 5.98 -12.13 -7.96
C PHE A 105 5.66 -13.03 -9.15
N ASP A 106 4.40 -13.44 -9.33
CA ASP A 106 4.01 -14.28 -10.48
C ASP A 106 4.12 -13.53 -11.82
N HIS A 107 4.19 -12.19 -11.75
CA HIS A 107 4.32 -11.32 -12.92
C HIS A 107 5.71 -10.73 -13.12
N ILE A 108 6.72 -11.21 -12.38
CA ILE A 108 8.06 -10.57 -12.38
C ILE A 108 8.70 -10.56 -13.77
N GLU A 109 8.43 -11.57 -14.58
CA GLU A 109 8.97 -11.70 -15.96
C GLU A 109 8.29 -10.73 -16.95
N GLU A 110 7.12 -10.18 -16.60
CA GLU A 110 6.39 -9.23 -17.43
C GLU A 110 6.86 -7.77 -17.21
N ILE A 111 7.64 -7.53 -16.13
CA ILE A 111 8.01 -6.17 -15.73
C ILE A 111 9.21 -5.71 -16.55
N THR A 112 9.01 -4.64 -17.31
CA THR A 112 10.04 -3.90 -18.03
C THR A 112 10.38 -2.59 -17.32
N PRO A 113 11.48 -1.89 -17.67
CA PRO A 113 11.76 -0.58 -17.06
C PRO A 113 10.68 0.49 -17.25
N ASN A 114 9.79 0.31 -18.23
CA ASN A 114 8.70 1.25 -18.54
C ASN A 114 7.35 0.85 -17.93
N THR A 115 7.24 -0.34 -17.38
CA THR A 115 5.99 -0.87 -16.79
C THR A 115 5.58 -0.03 -15.58
N LYS A 116 4.36 0.47 -15.53
CA LYS A 116 3.73 1.08 -14.35
C LYS A 116 3.01 0.01 -13.56
N ILE A 117 3.37 -0.17 -12.31
CA ILE A 117 2.84 -1.23 -11.45
C ILE A 117 1.79 -0.61 -10.53
N VAL A 118 0.51 -0.92 -10.78
CA VAL A 118 -0.59 -0.48 -9.93
C VAL A 118 -0.81 -1.55 -8.87
N PHE A 119 -0.48 -1.23 -7.62
CA PHE A 119 -0.37 -2.19 -6.53
C PHE A 119 -1.42 -1.92 -5.45
N GLU A 120 -2.40 -2.84 -5.31
CA GLU A 120 -3.32 -2.80 -4.17
C GLU A 120 -2.62 -3.30 -2.89
N LEU A 121 -2.50 -2.44 -1.90
CA LEU A 121 -1.83 -2.72 -0.63
C LEU A 121 -2.81 -2.71 0.55
N SER A 122 -2.96 -3.85 1.21
CA SER A 122 -3.72 -3.96 2.46
C SER A 122 -2.92 -3.42 3.65
N CYS A 123 -3.60 -3.13 4.78
CA CYS A 123 -2.92 -2.74 6.02
C CYS A 123 -1.96 -3.83 6.52
N HIS A 124 -2.32 -5.10 6.39
CA HIS A 124 -1.46 -6.23 6.80
C HIS A 124 -0.20 -6.38 5.94
N GLN A 125 -0.28 -6.00 4.65
CA GLN A 125 0.90 -5.97 3.77
C GLN A 125 1.80 -4.77 4.08
N LEU A 126 1.23 -3.62 4.44
CA LEU A 126 1.95 -2.41 4.81
C LEU A 126 2.58 -2.50 6.20
N GLU A 127 1.98 -3.29 7.10
CA GLU A 127 2.49 -3.46 8.45
C GLU A 127 3.96 -3.92 8.43
N TYR A 128 4.79 -3.26 9.21
CA TYR A 128 6.25 -3.49 9.28
C TYR A 128 7.06 -3.18 8.01
N MET A 129 6.47 -2.58 6.97
CA MET A 129 7.24 -2.18 5.79
C MET A 129 8.19 -1.02 6.11
N SER A 130 9.46 -1.17 5.72
CA SER A 130 10.49 -0.14 5.86
C SER A 130 10.78 0.61 4.55
N VAL A 131 9.97 0.39 3.52
CA VAL A 131 10.04 1.03 2.21
C VAL A 131 8.63 1.44 1.78
N SER A 132 8.51 2.59 1.13
CA SER A 132 7.26 3.07 0.54
C SER A 132 7.38 3.15 -0.98
N PRO A 133 6.30 2.97 -1.75
CA PRO A 133 6.31 3.14 -3.19
C PRO A 133 6.58 4.61 -3.59
N HIS A 134 7.05 4.82 -4.81
CA HIS A 134 7.27 6.16 -5.36
C HIS A 134 5.99 7.01 -5.37
N ILE A 135 4.86 6.42 -5.78
CA ILE A 135 3.55 7.05 -5.64
C ILE A 135 2.73 6.25 -4.64
N GLY A 136 2.38 6.88 -3.53
CA GLY A 136 1.52 6.32 -2.49
C GLY A 136 0.16 6.99 -2.48
N VAL A 137 -0.92 6.20 -2.46
CA VAL A 137 -2.31 6.71 -2.44
C VAL A 137 -3.04 6.19 -1.21
N LEU A 138 -3.60 7.08 -0.40
CA LEU A 138 -4.46 6.75 0.73
C LEU A 138 -5.87 7.32 0.52
N LEU A 139 -6.81 6.42 0.25
CA LEU A 139 -8.17 6.79 -0.15
C LEU A 139 -9.03 7.31 1.01
N ASN A 140 -9.06 6.54 2.10
CA ASN A 140 -9.87 6.84 3.29
C ASN A 140 -9.39 6.03 4.49
N LEU A 141 -9.80 6.48 5.68
CA LEU A 141 -9.53 5.85 6.97
C LEU A 141 -10.83 5.75 7.76
N HIS A 142 -11.30 4.53 7.97
CA HIS A 142 -12.44 4.20 8.83
C HIS A 142 -12.04 3.06 9.76
N GLU A 143 -12.77 2.89 10.84
CA GLU A 143 -12.53 1.80 11.78
C GLU A 143 -12.71 0.43 11.10
N GLU A 144 -11.66 -0.37 11.12
CA GLU A 144 -11.63 -1.74 10.58
C GLU A 144 -10.44 -2.49 11.20
N HIS A 145 -10.50 -3.83 11.27
CA HIS A 145 -9.42 -4.71 11.75
C HIS A 145 -8.92 -4.42 13.18
N LEU A 146 -9.78 -3.91 14.08
CA LEU A 146 -9.39 -3.65 15.47
C LEU A 146 -9.13 -4.93 16.27
N ASP A 147 -9.66 -6.07 15.83
CA ASP A 147 -9.32 -7.39 16.33
C ASP A 147 -7.83 -7.74 16.16
N HIS A 148 -7.20 -7.24 15.07
CA HIS A 148 -5.77 -7.40 14.81
C HIS A 148 -4.93 -6.29 15.46
N TYR A 149 -5.29 -5.03 15.24
CA TYR A 149 -4.48 -3.88 15.65
C TYR A 149 -4.73 -3.44 17.10
N GLY A 150 -5.87 -3.78 17.67
CA GLY A 150 -6.28 -3.36 19.01
C GLY A 150 -6.75 -1.91 19.10
N THR A 151 -6.14 -0.97 18.38
CA THR A 151 -6.52 0.45 18.37
C THR A 151 -6.50 1.05 16.97
N MET A 152 -7.26 2.15 16.78
CA MET A 152 -7.29 2.86 15.51
C MET A 152 -5.93 3.50 15.17
N GLU A 153 -5.19 3.96 16.17
CA GLU A 153 -3.86 4.56 15.99
C GLU A 153 -2.88 3.56 15.36
N LYS A 154 -2.87 2.31 15.82
CA LYS A 154 -2.01 1.25 15.25
C LYS A 154 -2.43 0.88 13.83
N TYR A 155 -3.73 0.84 13.56
CA TYR A 155 -4.24 0.60 12.21
C TYR A 155 -3.84 1.72 11.23
N VAL A 156 -3.97 2.99 11.65
CA VAL A 156 -3.53 4.16 10.88
C VAL A 156 -2.02 4.12 10.67
N ALA A 157 -1.24 3.83 11.72
CA ALA A 157 0.22 3.71 11.62
C ALA A 157 0.64 2.65 10.59
N ALA A 158 -0.02 1.49 10.57
CA ALA A 158 0.24 0.47 9.56
C ALA A 158 -0.02 0.99 8.13
N LYS A 159 -1.12 1.72 7.89
CA LYS A 159 -1.42 2.32 6.58
C LYS A 159 -0.47 3.45 6.20
N TYR A 160 0.07 4.17 7.16
CA TYR A 160 1.01 5.26 6.90
C TYR A 160 2.33 4.78 6.31
N HIS A 161 2.68 3.47 6.40
CA HIS A 161 3.82 2.94 5.67
C HIS A 161 3.70 3.07 4.14
N ILE A 162 2.53 3.44 3.62
CA ILE A 162 2.37 3.79 2.20
C ILE A 162 3.21 5.03 1.82
N PHE A 163 3.51 5.92 2.75
CA PHE A 163 4.27 7.15 2.51
C PHE A 163 5.43 7.41 3.49
N SER A 164 5.43 6.79 4.69
CA SER A 164 6.37 7.15 5.79
C SER A 164 7.84 7.01 5.41
N ASN A 165 8.15 6.12 4.46
CA ASN A 165 9.51 5.88 3.98
C ASN A 165 9.73 6.40 2.55
N GLN A 166 8.89 7.34 2.09
CA GLN A 166 9.08 8.02 0.82
C GLN A 166 10.27 8.98 0.87
N LYS A 167 10.82 9.28 -0.30
CA LYS A 167 11.86 10.30 -0.48
C LYS A 167 11.20 11.65 -0.80
N PRO A 168 11.93 12.78 -0.71
CA PRO A 168 11.38 14.10 -1.03
C PRO A 168 10.78 14.23 -2.44
N ASP A 169 11.31 13.49 -3.42
CA ASP A 169 10.86 13.54 -4.81
C ASP A 169 9.68 12.56 -5.10
N ASP A 170 9.22 11.84 -4.09
CA ASP A 170 8.06 10.96 -4.21
C ASP A 170 6.75 11.73 -4.06
N ILE A 171 5.65 11.06 -4.36
CA ILE A 171 4.32 11.66 -4.35
C ILE A 171 3.41 10.87 -3.40
N PHE A 172 2.79 11.59 -2.48
CA PHE A 172 1.72 11.06 -1.65
C PHE A 172 0.39 11.71 -2.03
N ILE A 173 -0.58 10.91 -2.43
CA ILE A 173 -1.92 11.37 -2.82
C ILE A 173 -2.92 10.92 -1.76
N CYS A 174 -3.69 11.84 -1.21
CA CYS A 174 -4.72 11.49 -0.23
C CYS A 174 -5.95 12.39 -0.32
N SER A 175 -7.07 11.93 0.22
CA SER A 175 -8.22 12.80 0.46
C SER A 175 -7.95 13.76 1.61
N THR A 176 -8.65 14.89 1.64
CA THR A 176 -8.60 15.88 2.74
C THR A 176 -8.69 15.24 4.13
N GLN A 177 -9.54 14.21 4.27
CA GLN A 177 -9.75 13.51 5.54
C GLN A 177 -8.56 12.64 5.98
N CYS A 178 -7.64 12.35 5.05
CA CYS A 178 -6.48 11.49 5.27
C CYS A 178 -5.16 12.26 5.32
N LEU A 179 -5.21 13.60 5.35
CA LEU A 179 -4.01 14.41 5.48
C LEU A 179 -3.25 14.05 6.76
N PRO A 180 -1.97 13.66 6.65
CA PRO A 180 -1.17 13.38 7.82
C PRO A 180 -0.88 14.67 8.61
N PRO A 181 -0.57 14.59 9.90
CA PRO A 181 -0.07 15.72 10.65
C PRO A 181 1.15 16.36 9.97
N ARG A 182 1.28 17.68 10.09
CA ARG A 182 2.37 18.42 9.45
C ARG A 182 3.74 17.88 9.86
N GLY A 183 4.62 17.69 8.86
CA GLY A 183 6.00 17.26 9.06
C GLY A 183 6.19 15.74 9.19
N ILE A 184 5.14 14.94 9.08
CA ILE A 184 5.25 13.47 9.11
C ILE A 184 5.50 12.90 7.71
N CYS A 185 4.86 13.46 6.68
CA CYS A 185 5.06 13.02 5.30
C CYS A 185 6.35 13.65 4.74
N PRO A 186 7.33 12.84 4.27
CA PRO A 186 8.60 13.34 3.76
C PRO A 186 8.54 13.79 2.30
N SER A 187 7.48 13.39 1.57
CA SER A 187 7.31 13.60 0.13
C SER A 187 6.33 14.72 -0.20
N HIS A 188 6.14 14.98 -1.50
CA HIS A 188 5.13 15.92 -1.98
C HIS A 188 3.72 15.37 -1.74
N ILE A 189 2.88 16.15 -1.05
CA ILE A 189 1.48 15.81 -0.80
C ILE A 189 0.61 16.42 -1.90
N MET A 190 -0.18 15.56 -2.56
CA MET A 190 -1.25 15.96 -3.46
C MET A 190 -2.59 15.64 -2.79
N GLU A 191 -3.35 16.66 -2.47
CA GLU A 191 -4.66 16.52 -1.87
C GLU A 191 -5.74 16.40 -2.95
N ALA A 192 -6.53 15.34 -2.88
CA ALA A 192 -7.72 15.16 -3.71
C ALA A 192 -8.98 15.46 -2.90
N SER A 193 -9.76 16.44 -3.32
CA SER A 193 -11.03 16.80 -2.69
C SER A 193 -12.17 16.87 -3.71
N PHE A 194 -13.38 16.57 -3.26
CA PHE A 194 -14.57 16.87 -4.03
C PHE A 194 -14.98 18.31 -3.76
N ARG A 195 -15.17 19.08 -4.82
CA ARG A 195 -15.76 20.41 -4.72
C ARG A 195 -17.23 20.33 -5.12
N GLU A 196 -18.15 20.72 -4.25
CA GLU A 196 -19.49 21.13 -4.65
C GLU A 196 -19.37 22.54 -5.22
N GLU A 197 -19.80 22.73 -6.49
CA GLU A 197 -19.82 24.06 -7.10
C GLU A 197 -20.74 24.99 -6.29
N SER A 198 -20.21 26.13 -5.86
CA SER A 198 -21.02 27.19 -5.25
C SER A 198 -21.78 27.94 -6.34
N GLU A 199 -22.93 28.55 -5.99
CA GLU A 199 -23.75 29.34 -6.91
C GLU A 199 -22.98 30.50 -7.58
N GLU A 200 -21.86 30.94 -7.01
CA GLU A 200 -21.00 32.01 -7.54
C GLU A 200 -20.17 31.59 -8.77
N ASP A 201 -19.93 30.28 -8.97
CA ASP A 201 -19.23 29.77 -10.16
C ASP A 201 -20.12 29.76 -11.42
N PHE A 202 -21.40 30.08 -11.30
CA PHE A 202 -22.39 30.01 -12.38
C PHE A 202 -22.24 31.13 -13.43
N ASP A 203 -21.58 32.24 -13.07
CA ASP A 203 -21.43 33.42 -13.94
C ASP A 203 -20.28 33.29 -14.97
N SER A 204 -19.46 32.23 -14.85
CA SER A 204 -18.31 31.98 -15.75
C SER A 204 -18.59 31.05 -16.94
N GLY A 205 -19.86 30.62 -17.13
CA GLY A 205 -20.25 29.81 -18.30
C GLY A 205 -19.90 28.32 -18.22
N MET A 206 -19.45 27.82 -17.08
CA MET A 206 -19.20 26.38 -16.84
C MET A 206 -20.52 25.65 -16.55
N ARG A 207 -20.66 24.45 -17.10
CA ARG A 207 -21.81 23.57 -16.84
C ARG A 207 -21.71 23.00 -15.42
N LYS A 208 -22.85 22.86 -14.74
CA LYS A 208 -22.95 22.10 -13.48
C LYS A 208 -22.40 20.69 -13.70
N GLY A 209 -21.25 20.40 -13.13
CA GLY A 209 -20.62 19.09 -13.11
C GLY A 209 -20.00 18.83 -11.75
N GLN A 210 -20.00 17.58 -11.29
CA GLN A 210 -19.18 17.17 -10.15
C GLN A 210 -17.73 17.12 -10.64
N GLY A 211 -16.86 17.91 -10.05
CA GLY A 211 -15.44 17.94 -10.38
C GLY A 211 -14.58 17.39 -9.24
N ILE A 212 -13.43 16.83 -9.58
CA ILE A 212 -12.38 16.49 -8.62
C ILE A 212 -11.35 17.61 -8.67
N GLN A 213 -11.11 18.26 -7.54
CA GLN A 213 -10.03 19.23 -7.41
C GLN A 213 -8.80 18.51 -6.86
N VAL A 214 -7.68 18.62 -7.58
CA VAL A 214 -6.37 18.15 -7.13
C VAL A 214 -5.55 19.36 -6.73
N ILE A 215 -5.05 19.38 -5.50
CA ILE A 215 -4.20 20.44 -4.96
C ILE A 215 -2.80 19.86 -4.78
N CYS A 216 -1.80 20.47 -5.46
CA CYS A 216 -0.39 20.13 -5.33
C CYS A 216 0.36 21.35 -4.83
N GLY A 217 0.66 21.42 -3.54
CA GLY A 217 1.28 22.61 -2.92
C GLY A 217 0.38 23.85 -3.07
N GLU A 218 0.91 24.92 -3.72
CA GLU A 218 0.15 26.12 -4.05
C GLU A 218 -0.61 26.02 -5.39
N ASP A 219 -0.28 25.00 -6.21
CA ASP A 219 -0.91 24.79 -7.50
C ASP A 219 -2.24 24.01 -7.34
N ARG A 220 -3.24 24.46 -8.09
CA ARG A 220 -4.58 23.85 -8.12
C ARG A 220 -4.89 23.42 -9.54
N ALA A 221 -5.23 22.16 -9.74
CA ALA A 221 -5.78 21.66 -10.99
C ALA A 221 -7.19 21.10 -10.72
N ALA A 222 -8.15 21.50 -11.54
CA ALA A 222 -9.51 20.99 -11.49
C ALA A 222 -9.76 20.10 -12.71
N VAL A 223 -10.30 18.90 -12.50
CA VAL A 223 -10.79 18.02 -13.55
C VAL A 223 -12.32 18.01 -13.45
N ASN A 224 -12.99 18.58 -14.42
CA ASN A 224 -14.44 18.56 -14.52
C ASN A 224 -14.86 17.39 -15.43
N PHE A 225 -15.88 16.64 -14.99
CA PHE A 225 -16.48 15.53 -15.72
C PHE A 225 -17.79 15.96 -16.38
#